data_d26b64692eec2505a38d4b223a2f3319
#
_entry.id   d26b64692eec2505a38d4b223a2f3319
#
_cell.length_a   1.000
_cell.length_b   1.000
_cell.length_c   1.000
_cell.angle_alpha   90.00
_cell.angle_beta   90.00
_cell.angle_gamma   90.00
#
_symmetry.space_group_name_H-M   'P 1'
#
loop_
_entity.id
_entity.type
_entity.pdbx_description
1 polymer ?
#
loop_
_entity_poly.entity_id
_entity_poly.type
_entity_poly.pdbx_seq_one_letter_code
_entity_poly.pdbx_strand_id
1 'polypeptide(L)'
;MATIQRHPLKAAAKVAEMITDHIIGGGHTAAVAGSIRRHAKTVGDIDIITITKNLAALELPSWMRIVRGGGQYRRYAVSLENGTEIGVDIWACPSEKQWGGYLLFATGTAGYNIFMRREARKYGYLLNQAGLWKNGKHLALTEHEISRALRLPHLTADERNRWERHINTTKKGRK
;
A
#
# COMPACT_ATOMS: atom_id res chain seq x y z
N MET A 1 25.21 -0.94 4.37
CA MET A 1 23.75 -1.14 4.23
C MET A 1 23.52 -2.48 3.56
N ALA A 2 22.72 -3.37 4.14
CA ALA A 2 22.40 -4.64 3.49
C ALA A 2 21.61 -4.35 2.21
N THR A 3 22.07 -4.89 1.10
CA THR A 3 21.38 -4.78 -0.19
C THR A 3 20.06 -5.53 -0.10
N ILE A 4 18.92 -4.83 -0.31
CA ILE A 4 17.61 -5.49 -0.34
C ILE A 4 17.60 -6.44 -1.54
N GLN A 5 17.42 -7.73 -1.27
CA GLN A 5 17.26 -8.73 -2.33
C GLN A 5 16.01 -8.42 -3.14
N ARG A 6 16.13 -8.47 -4.47
CA ARG A 6 15.02 -8.20 -5.40
C ARG A 6 14.58 -9.49 -6.07
N HIS A 7 13.28 -9.66 -6.21
CA HIS A 7 12.64 -10.84 -6.76
C HIS A 7 11.90 -10.52 -8.07
N PRO A 8 11.75 -11.46 -8.99
CA PRO A 8 10.89 -11.29 -10.16
C PRO A 8 9.44 -10.99 -9.75
N LEU A 9 8.78 -10.04 -10.43
CA LEU A 9 7.39 -9.68 -10.16
C LEU A 9 6.47 -10.92 -10.14
N LYS A 10 6.60 -11.81 -11.13
CA LYS A 10 5.74 -12.99 -11.26
C LYS A 10 5.80 -13.91 -10.04
N ALA A 11 6.99 -14.16 -9.49
CA ALA A 11 7.17 -15.02 -8.31
C ALA A 11 6.54 -14.38 -7.06
N ALA A 12 6.78 -13.08 -6.84
CA ALA A 12 6.21 -12.36 -5.70
C ALA A 12 4.69 -12.21 -5.81
N ALA A 13 4.16 -11.96 -7.01
CA ALA A 13 2.72 -11.84 -7.26
C ALA A 13 1.97 -13.14 -6.97
N LYS A 14 2.52 -14.30 -7.35
CA LYS A 14 1.93 -15.61 -7.04
C LYS A 14 1.78 -15.82 -5.52
N VAL A 15 2.81 -15.51 -4.75
CA VAL A 15 2.76 -15.62 -3.29
C VAL A 15 1.78 -14.60 -2.69
N ALA A 16 1.79 -13.37 -3.20
CA ALA A 16 0.85 -12.33 -2.75
C ALA A 16 -0.61 -12.75 -2.98
N GLU A 17 -0.93 -13.33 -4.15
CA GLU A 17 -2.25 -13.88 -4.49
C GLU A 17 -2.65 -14.99 -3.51
N MET A 18 -1.79 -15.99 -3.29
CA MET A 18 -2.07 -17.09 -2.35
C MET A 18 -2.41 -16.57 -0.94
N ILE A 19 -1.67 -15.58 -0.43
CA ILE A 19 -1.92 -14.99 0.88
C ILE A 19 -3.23 -14.21 0.88
N THR A 20 -3.47 -13.40 -0.15
CA THR A 20 -4.67 -12.57 -0.26
C THR A 20 -5.93 -13.43 -0.37
N ASP A 21 -5.89 -14.50 -1.19
CA ASP A 21 -7.00 -15.44 -1.33
C ASP A 21 -7.30 -16.18 -0.03
N HIS A 22 -6.26 -16.56 0.73
CA HIS A 22 -6.44 -17.17 2.05
C HIS A 22 -7.14 -16.20 3.01
N ILE A 23 -6.74 -14.93 3.05
CA ILE A 23 -7.37 -13.91 3.91
C ILE A 23 -8.83 -13.67 3.48
N ILE A 24 -9.11 -13.61 2.19
CA ILE A 24 -10.46 -13.43 1.63
C ILE A 24 -11.31 -14.66 1.92
N GLY A 25 -10.77 -15.87 1.75
CA GLY A 25 -11.44 -17.13 2.09
C GLY A 25 -11.81 -17.24 3.57
N GLY A 26 -11.05 -16.59 4.45
CA GLY A 26 -11.37 -16.42 5.88
C GLY A 26 -12.42 -15.34 6.19
N GLY A 27 -13.07 -14.76 5.17
CA GLY A 27 -14.14 -13.76 5.33
C GLY A 27 -13.65 -12.33 5.51
N HIS A 28 -12.40 -12.02 5.21
CA HIS A 28 -11.84 -10.67 5.32
C HIS A 28 -11.66 -10.01 3.95
N THR A 29 -11.74 -8.70 3.91
CA THR A 29 -11.33 -7.92 2.72
C THR A 29 -9.82 -7.76 2.74
N ALA A 30 -9.15 -8.09 1.62
CA ALA A 30 -7.72 -7.88 1.47
C ALA A 30 -7.37 -7.39 0.06
N ALA A 31 -6.22 -6.72 -0.08
CA ALA A 31 -5.68 -6.35 -1.37
C ALA A 31 -4.15 -6.30 -1.35
N VAL A 32 -3.56 -6.70 -2.47
CA VAL A 32 -2.14 -6.49 -2.74
C VAL A 32 -1.89 -5.01 -3.00
N ALA A 33 -0.80 -4.51 -2.46
CA ALA A 33 -0.37 -3.12 -2.61
C ALA A 33 1.10 -3.05 -3.11
N GLY A 34 1.81 -2.01 -2.75
CA GLY A 34 3.23 -1.86 -2.98
C GLY A 34 3.69 -1.94 -4.43
N SER A 35 4.89 -2.44 -4.59
CA SER A 35 5.54 -2.57 -5.90
C SER A 35 4.86 -3.59 -6.81
N ILE A 36 4.15 -4.59 -6.27
CA ILE A 36 3.37 -5.56 -7.04
C ILE A 36 2.18 -4.85 -7.69
N ARG A 37 1.38 -4.12 -6.93
CA ARG A 37 0.24 -3.35 -7.46
C ARG A 37 0.67 -2.31 -8.50
N ARG A 38 1.90 -1.77 -8.37
CA ARG A 38 2.48 -0.83 -9.33
C ARG A 38 3.14 -1.52 -10.54
N HIS A 39 3.02 -2.83 -10.69
CA HIS A 39 3.65 -3.64 -11.75
C HIS A 39 5.15 -3.34 -11.95
N ALA A 40 5.88 -3.15 -10.84
CA ALA A 40 7.32 -2.93 -10.90
C ALA A 40 8.02 -4.17 -11.43
N LYS A 41 9.06 -3.99 -12.27
CA LYS A 41 9.80 -5.13 -12.88
C LYS A 41 10.35 -6.11 -11.86
N THR A 42 10.77 -5.60 -10.70
CA THR A 42 11.27 -6.40 -9.57
C THR A 42 10.70 -5.88 -8.26
N VAL A 43 10.59 -6.76 -7.28
CA VAL A 43 9.92 -6.55 -5.99
C VAL A 43 10.93 -6.80 -4.86
N GLY A 44 10.96 -5.94 -3.85
CA GLY A 44 11.78 -6.15 -2.65
C GLY A 44 11.03 -6.86 -1.53
N ASP A 45 9.73 -6.62 -1.45
CA ASP A 45 8.80 -7.18 -0.47
C ASP A 45 7.39 -7.20 -1.03
N ILE A 46 6.51 -7.92 -0.38
CA ILE A 46 5.07 -8.02 -0.68
C ILE A 46 4.33 -7.14 0.33
N ASP A 47 3.55 -6.18 -0.14
CA ASP A 47 2.67 -5.36 0.69
C ASP A 47 1.23 -5.83 0.54
N ILE A 48 0.56 -6.13 1.65
CA ILE A 48 -0.85 -6.51 1.70
C ILE A 48 -1.56 -5.62 2.73
N ILE A 49 -2.75 -5.17 2.40
CA ILE A 49 -3.66 -4.53 3.34
C ILE A 49 -4.89 -5.40 3.54
N THR A 50 -5.42 -5.43 4.75
CA THR A 50 -6.64 -6.19 5.07
C THR A 50 -7.50 -5.42 6.07
N ILE A 51 -8.82 -5.52 5.92
CA ILE A 51 -9.76 -4.91 6.88
C ILE A 51 -9.83 -5.80 8.12
N THR A 52 -9.16 -5.35 9.16
CA THR A 52 -9.22 -5.94 10.51
C THR A 52 -8.78 -4.92 11.55
N LYS A 53 -9.25 -5.06 12.76
CA LYS A 53 -8.77 -4.24 13.88
C LYS A 53 -7.47 -4.76 14.48
N ASN A 54 -7.17 -6.04 14.29
CA ASN A 54 -6.00 -6.68 14.87
C ASN A 54 -5.55 -7.88 14.02
N LEU A 55 -4.32 -7.85 13.53
CA LEU A 55 -3.72 -8.95 12.75
C LEU A 55 -3.54 -10.24 13.56
N ALA A 56 -3.57 -10.16 14.90
CA ALA A 56 -3.51 -11.38 15.73
C ALA A 56 -4.79 -12.25 15.64
N ALA A 57 -5.88 -11.67 15.18
CA ALA A 57 -7.14 -12.38 14.97
C ALA A 57 -7.24 -13.06 13.59
N LEU A 58 -6.28 -12.81 12.68
CA LEU A 58 -6.24 -13.47 11.39
C LEU A 58 -5.57 -14.83 11.50
N GLU A 59 -6.23 -15.83 10.99
CA GLU A 59 -5.60 -17.10 10.69
C GLU A 59 -4.85 -16.95 9.37
N LEU A 60 -3.53 -17.05 9.42
CA LEU A 60 -2.65 -16.95 8.25
C LEU A 60 -2.00 -18.32 7.99
N PRO A 61 -1.58 -18.59 6.74
CA PRO A 61 -0.92 -19.83 6.40
C PRO A 61 0.28 -20.14 7.31
N SER A 62 0.39 -21.38 7.78
CA SER A 62 1.46 -21.82 8.70
C SER A 62 2.87 -21.71 8.13
N TRP A 63 3.01 -21.63 6.80
CA TRP A 63 4.30 -21.43 6.12
C TRP A 63 4.79 -19.97 6.16
N MET A 64 3.99 -19.03 6.72
CA MET A 64 4.39 -17.65 6.95
C MET A 64 5.05 -17.52 8.33
N ARG A 65 6.32 -17.21 8.37
CA ARG A 65 7.07 -17.02 9.63
C ARG A 65 7.02 -15.55 10.06
N ILE A 66 6.52 -15.28 11.27
CA ILE A 66 6.52 -13.91 11.83
C ILE A 66 7.96 -13.46 12.07
N VAL A 67 8.31 -12.27 11.59
CA VAL A 67 9.61 -11.62 11.81
C VAL A 67 9.50 -10.55 12.89
N ARG A 68 8.47 -9.68 12.79
CA ARG A 68 8.25 -8.58 13.73
C ARG A 68 6.85 -7.96 13.58
N GLY A 69 6.47 -7.13 14.52
CA GLY A 69 5.26 -6.31 14.48
C GLY A 69 4.22 -6.74 15.49
N GLY A 70 3.05 -6.11 15.44
CA GLY A 70 1.94 -6.28 16.37
C GLY A 70 0.58 -6.31 15.66
N GLY A 71 -0.47 -5.83 16.34
CA GLY A 71 -1.83 -5.92 15.83
C GLY A 71 -2.14 -5.07 14.60
N GLN A 72 -1.43 -3.96 14.40
CA GLN A 72 -1.68 -3.02 13.30
C GLN A 72 -0.79 -3.24 12.08
N TYR A 73 0.36 -3.86 12.28
CA TYR A 73 1.34 -4.16 11.24
C TYR A 73 2.14 -5.38 11.65
N ARG A 74 2.37 -6.29 10.72
CA ARG A 74 3.30 -7.42 10.88
C ARG A 74 4.10 -7.64 9.62
N ARG A 75 5.37 -7.97 9.84
CA ARG A 75 6.25 -8.47 8.79
C ARG A 75 6.44 -9.96 8.98
N TYR A 76 6.28 -10.67 7.89
CA TYR A 76 6.53 -12.11 7.77
C TYR A 76 7.68 -12.35 6.80
N ALA A 77 8.29 -13.52 6.90
CA ALA A 77 9.19 -14.07 5.90
C ALA A 77 8.53 -15.30 5.27
N VAL A 78 8.66 -15.42 3.97
CA VAL A 78 8.09 -16.49 3.16
C VAL A 78 9.15 -17.00 2.20
N SER A 79 9.32 -18.32 2.11
CA SER A 79 10.19 -18.95 1.14
C SER A 79 9.54 -19.01 -0.24
N LEU A 80 10.26 -18.56 -1.26
CA LEU A 80 9.87 -18.71 -2.66
C LEU A 80 10.27 -20.08 -3.20
N GLU A 81 9.70 -20.50 -4.33
CA GLU A 81 9.99 -21.80 -4.98
C GLU A 81 11.48 -22.01 -5.29
N ASN A 82 12.24 -20.93 -5.50
CA ASN A 82 13.68 -20.97 -5.74
C ASN A 82 14.53 -21.01 -4.46
N GLY A 83 13.92 -21.20 -3.29
CA GLY A 83 14.59 -21.27 -1.99
C GLY A 83 15.02 -19.91 -1.39
N THR A 84 14.77 -18.78 -2.06
CA THR A 84 15.02 -17.45 -1.47
C THR A 84 13.86 -17.01 -0.59
N GLU A 85 14.13 -16.18 0.44
CA GLU A 85 13.08 -15.60 1.26
C GLU A 85 12.66 -14.21 0.76
N ILE A 86 11.35 -13.91 0.82
CA ILE A 86 10.78 -12.59 0.60
C ILE A 86 10.03 -12.11 1.84
N GLY A 87 10.18 -10.84 2.18
CA GLY A 87 9.40 -10.19 3.24
C GLY A 87 7.97 -9.93 2.80
N VAL A 88 7.00 -10.15 3.70
CA VAL A 88 5.58 -9.82 3.49
C VAL A 88 5.14 -8.88 4.60
N ASP A 89 4.77 -7.68 4.23
CA ASP A 89 4.25 -6.65 5.12
C ASP A 89 2.72 -6.63 5.06
N ILE A 90 2.06 -6.97 6.17
CA ILE A 90 0.60 -6.92 6.27
C ILE A 90 0.18 -5.77 7.18
N TRP A 91 -0.72 -4.93 6.67
CA TRP A 91 -1.28 -3.78 7.35
C TRP A 91 -2.74 -3.99 7.70
N ALA A 92 -3.09 -3.82 8.98
CA ALA A 92 -4.47 -3.81 9.45
C ALA A 92 -5.12 -2.46 9.15
N CYS A 93 -6.09 -2.44 8.27
CA CYS A 93 -6.99 -1.31 8.06
C CYS A 93 -8.19 -1.46 8.99
N PRO A 94 -8.42 -0.55 9.97
CA PRO A 94 -9.45 -0.74 11.00
C PRO A 94 -10.88 -0.69 10.48
N SER A 95 -11.11 -0.10 9.30
CA SER A 95 -12.45 0.05 8.72
C SER A 95 -12.41 0.37 7.23
N GLU A 96 -13.50 0.09 6.53
CA GLU A 96 -13.71 0.47 5.12
C GLU A 96 -13.52 1.96 4.87
N LYS A 97 -13.90 2.82 5.82
CA LYS A 97 -13.74 4.27 5.72
C LYS A 97 -12.28 4.70 5.54
N GLN A 98 -11.33 3.89 6.01
CA GLN A 98 -9.90 4.19 5.94
C GLN A 98 -9.21 3.44 4.79
N TRP A 99 -9.92 2.57 4.08
CA TRP A 99 -9.37 1.69 3.05
C TRP A 99 -8.58 2.43 1.98
N GLY A 100 -9.15 3.50 1.40
CA GLY A 100 -8.47 4.28 0.37
C GLY A 100 -7.18 4.94 0.85
N GLY A 101 -7.14 5.39 2.11
CA GLY A 101 -5.93 5.92 2.73
C GLY A 101 -4.84 4.87 2.89
N TYR A 102 -5.20 3.70 3.43
CA TYR A 102 -4.27 2.56 3.56
C TYR A 102 -3.77 2.09 2.20
N LEU A 103 -4.66 2.00 1.20
CA LEU A 103 -4.30 1.58 -0.15
C LEU A 103 -3.35 2.59 -0.81
N LEU A 104 -3.61 3.90 -0.67
CA LEU A 104 -2.72 4.97 -1.14
C LEU A 104 -1.34 4.85 -0.48
N PHE A 105 -1.31 4.73 0.85
CA PHE A 105 -0.09 4.63 1.64
C PHE A 105 0.73 3.39 1.27
N ALA A 106 0.15 2.20 1.32
CA ALA A 106 0.84 0.95 1.08
C ALA A 106 1.26 0.79 -0.40
N THR A 107 0.47 1.35 -1.35
CA THR A 107 0.86 1.32 -2.76
C THR A 107 2.09 2.18 -3.03
N GLY A 108 2.24 3.34 -2.38
CA GLY A 108 3.42 4.22 -2.57
C GLY A 108 3.47 4.85 -3.98
N THR A 109 4.60 5.24 -4.50
CA THR A 109 5.96 5.13 -3.93
C THR A 109 6.15 5.99 -2.68
N ALA A 110 7.24 5.80 -1.92
CA ALA A 110 7.55 6.67 -0.77
C ALA A 110 7.61 8.15 -1.18
N GLY A 111 8.26 8.45 -2.32
CA GLY A 111 8.31 9.82 -2.85
C GLY A 111 6.93 10.37 -3.20
N TYR A 112 6.04 9.57 -3.80
CA TYR A 112 4.67 9.96 -4.07
C TYR A 112 3.89 10.23 -2.78
N ASN A 113 4.02 9.39 -1.76
CA ASN A 113 3.37 9.61 -0.46
C ASN A 113 3.85 10.90 0.21
N ILE A 114 5.15 11.21 0.15
CA ILE A 114 5.71 12.46 0.67
C ILE A 114 5.13 13.67 -0.10
N PHE A 115 5.09 13.58 -1.44
CA PHE A 115 4.49 14.60 -2.28
C PHE A 115 3.02 14.84 -1.92
N MET A 116 2.19 13.79 -1.84
CA MET A 116 0.77 13.89 -1.51
C MET A 116 0.53 14.52 -0.13
N ARG A 117 1.32 14.15 0.87
CA ARG A 117 1.25 14.74 2.23
C ARG A 117 1.63 16.22 2.23
N ARG A 118 2.63 16.61 1.44
CA ARG A 118 3.02 18.01 1.28
C ARG A 118 1.92 18.82 0.60
N GLU A 119 1.32 18.30 -0.46
CA GLU A 119 0.21 18.97 -1.14
C GLU A 119 -1.03 19.09 -0.23
N ALA A 120 -1.34 18.06 0.56
CA ALA A 120 -2.44 18.10 1.54
C ALA A 120 -2.29 19.28 2.52
N ARG A 121 -1.10 19.50 3.06
CA ARG A 121 -0.83 20.62 3.99
C ARG A 121 -1.10 21.99 3.38
N LYS A 122 -0.89 22.20 2.08
CA LYS A 122 -1.16 23.47 1.40
C LYS A 122 -2.64 23.86 1.42
N TYR A 123 -3.52 22.86 1.53
CA TYR A 123 -4.98 23.06 1.59
C TYR A 123 -5.56 22.89 3.02
N GLY A 124 -4.69 22.86 4.03
CA GLY A 124 -5.11 22.70 5.43
C GLY A 124 -5.60 21.28 5.76
N TYR A 125 -5.16 20.27 5.00
CA TYR A 125 -5.47 18.87 5.29
C TYR A 125 -4.31 18.15 5.97
N LEU A 126 -4.63 17.14 6.80
CA LEU A 126 -3.70 16.12 7.25
C LEU A 126 -3.94 14.85 6.43
N LEU A 127 -2.91 14.37 5.72
CA LEU A 127 -2.93 13.07 5.05
C LEU A 127 -1.99 12.11 5.77
N ASN A 128 -2.51 10.97 6.20
CA ASN A 128 -1.77 9.87 6.82
C ASN A 128 -2.23 8.52 6.22
N GLN A 129 -1.79 7.38 6.78
CA GLN A 129 -2.22 6.06 6.29
C GLN A 129 -3.72 5.82 6.43
N ALA A 130 -4.37 6.44 7.41
CA ALA A 130 -5.82 6.29 7.62
C ALA A 130 -6.66 7.15 6.66
N GLY A 131 -6.04 8.01 5.84
CA GLY A 131 -6.72 8.83 4.84
C GLY A 131 -6.56 10.33 5.05
N LEU A 132 -7.49 11.12 4.50
CA LEU A 132 -7.49 12.57 4.49
C LEU A 132 -8.36 13.13 5.61
N TRP A 133 -7.84 14.11 6.34
CA TRP A 133 -8.49 14.73 7.50
C TRP A 133 -8.50 16.24 7.39
N LYS A 134 -9.59 16.87 7.86
CA LYS A 134 -9.68 18.32 8.03
C LYS A 134 -10.41 18.64 9.32
N ASN A 135 -9.81 19.49 10.17
CA ASN A 135 -10.40 19.88 11.46
C ASN A 135 -10.83 18.66 12.32
N GLY A 136 -10.00 17.62 12.36
CA GLY A 136 -10.27 16.39 13.10
C GLY A 136 -11.28 15.43 12.45
N LYS A 137 -11.90 15.79 11.31
CA LYS A 137 -12.86 14.93 10.59
C LYS A 137 -12.19 14.18 9.45
N HIS A 138 -12.46 12.89 9.34
CA HIS A 138 -12.06 12.06 8.20
C HIS A 138 -12.94 12.40 6.99
N LEU A 139 -12.33 12.64 5.80
CA LEU A 139 -13.03 13.19 4.65
C LEU A 139 -13.09 12.29 3.44
N ALA A 140 -12.05 11.50 3.17
CA ALA A 140 -11.94 10.80 1.90
C ALA A 140 -11.84 9.31 2.12
N LEU A 141 -12.57 8.57 1.31
CA LEU A 141 -12.70 7.12 1.37
C LEU A 141 -11.86 6.39 0.32
N THR A 142 -11.64 7.03 -0.84
CA THR A 142 -10.93 6.44 -1.97
C THR A 142 -9.67 7.23 -2.34
N GLU A 143 -8.71 6.58 -3.01
CA GLU A 143 -7.52 7.25 -3.55
C GLU A 143 -7.88 8.37 -4.52
N HIS A 144 -8.94 8.17 -5.33
CA HIS A 144 -9.43 9.17 -6.27
C HIS A 144 -9.98 10.41 -5.55
N GLU A 145 -10.79 10.22 -4.50
CA GLU A 145 -11.35 11.31 -3.70
C GLU A 145 -10.27 12.11 -2.98
N ILE A 146 -9.23 11.43 -2.47
CA ILE A 146 -8.05 12.09 -1.90
C ILE A 146 -7.37 12.98 -2.96
N SER A 147 -7.10 12.45 -4.15
CA SER A 147 -6.48 13.23 -5.24
C SER A 147 -7.33 14.42 -5.64
N ARG A 148 -8.64 14.23 -5.79
CA ARG A 148 -9.61 15.30 -6.13
C ARG A 148 -9.66 16.39 -5.08
N ALA A 149 -9.68 16.05 -3.79
CA ALA A 149 -9.67 17.02 -2.69
C ALA A 149 -8.39 17.88 -2.69
N LEU A 150 -7.27 17.30 -3.13
CA LEU A 150 -6.00 17.99 -3.27
C LEU A 150 -5.83 18.71 -4.62
N ARG A 151 -6.86 18.70 -5.48
CA ARG A 151 -6.83 19.28 -6.84
C ARG A 151 -5.69 18.71 -7.70
N LEU A 152 -5.38 17.44 -7.50
CA LEU A 152 -4.37 16.70 -8.22
C LEU A 152 -5.00 15.70 -9.19
N PRO A 153 -4.32 15.35 -10.30
CA PRO A 153 -4.74 14.21 -11.11
C PRO A 153 -4.69 12.94 -10.27
N HIS A 154 -5.69 12.07 -10.44
CA HIS A 154 -5.60 10.73 -9.90
C HIS A 154 -4.62 9.92 -10.74
N LEU A 155 -3.59 9.39 -10.09
CA LEU A 155 -2.63 8.50 -10.73
C LEU A 155 -2.98 7.05 -10.38
N THR A 156 -3.03 6.22 -11.41
CA THR A 156 -3.08 4.76 -11.25
C THR A 156 -1.84 4.25 -10.51
N ALA A 157 -1.87 3.03 -10.01
CA ALA A 157 -0.72 2.48 -9.32
C ALA A 157 0.54 2.47 -10.20
N ASP A 158 0.42 2.12 -11.48
CA ASP A 158 1.53 2.09 -12.45
C ASP A 158 2.15 3.46 -12.70
N GLU A 159 1.32 4.48 -12.85
CA GLU A 159 1.74 5.86 -13.10
C GLU A 159 2.57 6.41 -11.93
N ARG A 160 2.36 5.89 -10.72
CA ARG A 160 3.12 6.30 -9.52
C ARG A 160 4.59 5.90 -9.56
N ASN A 161 4.99 4.97 -10.41
CA ASN A 161 6.41 4.67 -10.64
C ASN A 161 7.16 5.85 -11.28
N ARG A 162 6.44 6.76 -11.94
CA ARG A 162 6.98 7.95 -12.63
C ARG A 162 6.14 9.19 -12.33
N TRP A 163 5.61 9.30 -11.12
CA TRP A 163 4.67 10.32 -10.71
C TRP A 163 5.12 11.75 -11.00
N GLU A 164 6.41 12.06 -10.89
CA GLU A 164 6.96 13.40 -11.15
C GLU A 164 6.66 13.86 -12.59
N ARG A 165 6.70 12.95 -13.55
CA ARG A 165 6.41 13.26 -14.96
C ARG A 165 4.95 13.68 -15.13
N HIS A 166 4.03 12.94 -14.54
CA HIS A 166 2.58 13.20 -14.65
C HIS A 166 2.20 14.54 -13.99
N ILE A 167 2.74 14.82 -12.81
CA ILE A 167 2.45 16.06 -12.08
C ILE A 167 3.05 17.30 -12.79
N ASN A 168 4.24 17.21 -13.34
CA ASN A 168 4.89 18.34 -14.02
C ASN A 168 4.20 18.68 -15.35
N THR A 169 3.67 17.72 -16.07
CA THR A 169 2.90 17.95 -17.30
C THR A 169 1.62 18.74 -17.01
N THR A 170 0.92 18.41 -15.94
CA THR A 170 -0.32 19.08 -15.53
C THR A 170 -0.08 20.55 -15.11
N LYS A 171 1.09 20.87 -14.54
CA LYS A 171 1.44 22.26 -14.17
C LYS A 171 1.78 23.14 -15.38
N LYS A 172 2.33 22.57 -16.45
CA LYS A 172 2.64 23.32 -17.70
C LYS A 172 1.38 23.68 -18.50
N GLY A 173 0.31 22.92 -18.41
CA GLY A 173 -0.95 23.19 -19.12
C GLY A 173 -1.90 24.17 -18.41
N ARG A 174 -1.52 24.70 -17.25
CA ARG A 174 -2.31 25.67 -16.46
C ARG A 174 -1.74 27.10 -16.47
N LYS A 175 -0.87 27.42 -17.43
CA LYS A 175 -0.40 28.80 -17.66
C LYS A 175 -1.20 29.47 -18.76
#